data_155c6ea5d9d3469e5c738298245a5d3b
#
_entry.id   155c6ea5d9d3469e5c738298245a5d3b
#
_cell.length_a   1.000
_cell.length_b   1.000
_cell.length_c   1.000
_cell.angle_alpha   90.00
_cell.angle_beta   90.00
_cell.angle_gamma   90.00
#
_symmetry.space_group_name_H-M   'P 1'
#
loop_
_entity.id
_entity.type
_entity.pdbx_description
1 polymer ?
#
loop_
_entity_poly.entity_id
_entity_poly.type
_entity_poly.pdbx_seq_one_letter_code
_entity_poly.pdbx_strand_id
1 'polypeptide(L)'
;MSIGTTIKKLRRERNMTQEQLAELLGLSTNAVSQWECDKTAPDIANIPMLASIFEVSADVLLEIDIAKSKKQAEIKTFIETYQLLHSQGKTAERLTLCRGMQKKYPNDETVLYLLMQTLQNGSPEEYFEEIVMLGERLLTAQSMAHRTGAIRGLCFTYLAMGDRQKAKAYADMMPTNQDLYLHVLEGDELAEHCRNYFWKVCDRMYLYMQYHLDCDASGYTPTERHEARKMLYDMFGMIFHDGDFGFWHDRLARISFFLACDSMRVGEYDRALCELEQMISHLEVLQSFTSLTHTSLLVRGLETHQAYMSRSHEETLAQSYLRYLNNQTELFAPVADNKRFLSVKDKMASI
;
A
#
# COMPACT_ATOMS: atom_id res chain seq x y z
N MET A 1 -27.29 -17.70 10.56
CA MET A 1 -28.40 -18.39 11.27
C MET A 1 -28.76 -17.58 12.50
N SER A 2 -29.90 -17.85 13.16
CA SER A 2 -30.24 -17.17 14.41
C SER A 2 -29.86 -18.02 15.61
N ILE A 3 -29.75 -17.39 16.79
CA ILE A 3 -29.45 -18.10 18.04
C ILE A 3 -30.51 -19.23 18.31
N GLY A 4 -31.75 -19.02 17.89
CA GLY A 4 -32.78 -20.03 18.00
C GLY A 4 -32.54 -21.27 17.15
N THR A 5 -32.09 -21.06 15.90
CA THR A 5 -31.70 -22.18 15.02
C THR A 5 -30.47 -22.92 15.55
N THR A 6 -29.51 -22.23 16.16
CA THR A 6 -28.32 -22.85 16.78
C THR A 6 -28.69 -23.66 17.99
N ILE A 7 -29.55 -23.14 18.89
CA ILE A 7 -30.09 -23.87 20.03
C ILE A 7 -30.79 -25.16 19.59
N LYS A 8 -31.67 -25.05 18.57
CA LYS A 8 -32.39 -26.19 18.02
C LYS A 8 -31.47 -27.27 17.47
N LYS A 9 -30.41 -26.85 16.75
CA LYS A 9 -29.39 -27.74 16.21
C LYS A 9 -28.65 -28.47 17.34
N LEU A 10 -28.06 -27.73 18.30
CA LEU A 10 -27.29 -28.27 19.39
C LEU A 10 -28.12 -29.20 20.28
N ARG A 11 -29.39 -28.87 20.58
CA ARG A 11 -30.33 -29.71 21.30
C ARG A 11 -30.55 -31.05 20.59
N ARG A 12 -30.80 -31.01 19.25
CA ARG A 12 -31.04 -32.23 18.47
C ARG A 12 -29.77 -33.10 18.37
N GLU A 13 -28.62 -32.52 18.25
CA GLU A 13 -27.34 -33.24 18.23
C GLU A 13 -27.13 -34.03 19.55
N ARG A 14 -27.72 -33.56 20.66
CA ARG A 14 -27.68 -34.23 21.96
C ARG A 14 -28.91 -35.10 22.24
N ASN A 15 -29.76 -35.33 21.25
CA ASN A 15 -30.99 -36.10 21.34
C ASN A 15 -31.93 -35.64 22.47
N MET A 16 -31.94 -34.35 22.80
CA MET A 16 -32.78 -33.74 23.82
C MET A 16 -34.13 -33.30 23.25
N THR A 17 -35.21 -33.43 24.05
CA THR A 17 -36.50 -32.79 23.73
C THR A 17 -36.51 -31.32 24.18
N GLN A 18 -37.45 -30.51 23.69
CA GLN A 18 -37.63 -29.13 24.16
C GLN A 18 -37.98 -29.08 25.65
N GLU A 19 -38.72 -30.09 26.16
CA GLU A 19 -39.10 -30.21 27.54
C GLU A 19 -37.86 -30.47 28.44
N GLN A 20 -36.99 -31.38 28.02
CA GLN A 20 -35.76 -31.67 28.75
C GLN A 20 -34.82 -30.46 28.79
N LEU A 21 -34.69 -29.70 27.70
CA LEU A 21 -33.90 -28.48 27.73
C LEU A 21 -34.52 -27.40 28.62
N ALA A 22 -35.85 -27.25 28.58
CA ALA A 22 -36.59 -26.32 29.42
C ALA A 22 -36.43 -26.65 30.92
N GLU A 23 -36.52 -27.95 31.29
CA GLU A 23 -36.30 -28.43 32.65
C GLU A 23 -34.91 -28.08 33.17
N LEU A 24 -33.86 -28.34 32.39
CA LEU A 24 -32.47 -28.00 32.72
C LEU A 24 -32.22 -26.50 32.90
N LEU A 25 -33.01 -25.68 32.20
CA LEU A 25 -32.92 -24.22 32.27
C LEU A 25 -33.83 -23.63 33.37
N GLY A 26 -34.70 -24.44 33.98
CA GLY A 26 -35.72 -23.94 34.90
C GLY A 26 -36.79 -23.07 34.23
N LEU A 27 -37.09 -23.30 32.94
CA LEU A 27 -38.00 -22.50 32.09
C LEU A 27 -39.18 -23.35 31.60
N SER A 28 -40.17 -22.70 30.98
CA SER A 28 -41.27 -23.41 30.33
C SER A 28 -40.84 -23.94 28.95
N THR A 29 -41.37 -25.08 28.52
CA THR A 29 -41.19 -25.63 27.17
C THR A 29 -41.59 -24.65 26.08
N ASN A 30 -42.60 -23.81 26.34
CA ASN A 30 -43.03 -22.76 25.42
C ASN A 30 -41.90 -21.70 25.19
N ALA A 31 -41.12 -21.36 26.21
CA ALA A 31 -40.00 -20.42 26.06
C ALA A 31 -38.95 -20.98 25.08
N VAL A 32 -38.54 -22.24 25.24
CA VAL A 32 -37.60 -22.92 24.36
C VAL A 32 -38.16 -23.01 22.94
N SER A 33 -39.45 -23.35 22.81
CA SER A 33 -40.12 -23.43 21.51
C SER A 33 -40.13 -22.06 20.79
N GLN A 34 -40.38 -20.96 21.50
CA GLN A 34 -40.38 -19.62 20.95
C GLN A 34 -38.97 -19.20 20.47
N TRP A 35 -37.92 -19.55 21.21
CA TRP A 35 -36.52 -19.33 20.80
C TRP A 35 -36.19 -20.08 19.51
N GLU A 36 -36.53 -21.39 19.44
CA GLU A 36 -36.26 -22.24 18.28
C GLU A 36 -37.05 -21.87 17.04
N CYS A 37 -38.13 -21.09 17.21
CA CYS A 37 -38.94 -20.52 16.13
C CYS A 37 -38.64 -19.06 15.83
N ASP A 38 -37.57 -18.50 16.45
CA ASP A 38 -37.14 -17.09 16.30
C ASP A 38 -38.23 -16.05 16.64
N LYS A 39 -39.20 -16.42 17.45
CA LYS A 39 -40.22 -15.50 17.93
C LYS A 39 -39.71 -14.60 19.06
N THR A 40 -38.85 -15.16 19.91
CA THR A 40 -38.16 -14.46 20.99
C THR A 40 -36.70 -14.94 21.04
N ALA A 41 -35.81 -14.15 21.63
CA ALA A 41 -34.44 -14.57 21.94
C ALA A 41 -34.32 -14.98 23.39
N PRO A 42 -33.37 -15.88 23.77
CA PRO A 42 -33.01 -16.12 25.14
C PRO A 42 -32.53 -14.83 25.82
N ASP A 43 -32.88 -14.67 27.09
CA ASP A 43 -32.25 -13.65 27.93
C ASP A 43 -30.74 -13.91 28.02
N ILE A 44 -29.96 -12.84 28.06
CA ILE A 44 -28.51 -12.92 28.16
C ILE A 44 -28.05 -13.73 29.38
N ALA A 45 -28.83 -13.73 30.47
CA ALA A 45 -28.56 -14.51 31.66
C ALA A 45 -28.63 -16.03 31.42
N ASN A 46 -29.34 -16.47 30.39
CA ASN A 46 -29.47 -17.90 30.06
C ASN A 46 -28.31 -18.39 29.16
N ILE A 47 -27.55 -17.51 28.55
CA ILE A 47 -26.46 -17.87 27.61
C ILE A 47 -25.37 -18.73 28.30
N PRO A 48 -24.87 -18.40 29.50
CA PRO A 48 -23.87 -19.24 30.18
C PRO A 48 -24.39 -20.65 30.48
N MET A 49 -25.66 -20.78 30.86
CA MET A 49 -26.28 -22.06 31.20
C MET A 49 -26.50 -22.90 29.92
N LEU A 50 -26.97 -22.30 28.83
CA LEU A 50 -27.07 -22.95 27.51
C LEU A 50 -25.70 -23.43 27.02
N ALA A 51 -24.65 -22.59 27.15
CA ALA A 51 -23.29 -22.94 26.80
C ALA A 51 -22.78 -24.16 27.62
N SER A 52 -23.07 -24.18 28.90
CA SER A 52 -22.73 -25.30 29.79
C SER A 52 -23.50 -26.59 29.44
N ILE A 53 -24.81 -26.50 29.24
CA ILE A 53 -25.67 -27.68 28.88
C ILE A 53 -25.21 -28.27 27.52
N PHE A 54 -24.87 -27.42 26.60
CA PHE A 54 -24.42 -27.85 25.27
C PHE A 54 -22.91 -28.07 25.17
N GLU A 55 -22.16 -27.90 26.26
CA GLU A 55 -20.68 -28.04 26.26
C GLU A 55 -20.00 -27.29 25.10
N VAL A 56 -20.46 -26.08 24.83
CA VAL A 56 -19.92 -25.20 23.79
C VAL A 56 -19.60 -23.82 24.40
N SER A 57 -18.79 -23.02 23.69
CA SER A 57 -18.60 -21.62 24.09
C SER A 57 -19.86 -20.77 23.79
N ALA A 58 -20.03 -19.66 24.51
CA ALA A 58 -21.06 -18.69 24.22
C ALA A 58 -20.92 -18.14 22.77
N ASP A 59 -19.70 -18.05 22.24
CA ASP A 59 -19.42 -17.62 20.89
C ASP A 59 -20.04 -18.53 19.82
N VAL A 60 -20.02 -19.85 20.06
CA VAL A 60 -20.69 -20.84 19.20
C VAL A 60 -22.22 -20.66 19.24
N LEU A 61 -22.79 -20.45 20.42
CA LEU A 61 -24.23 -20.18 20.56
C LEU A 61 -24.67 -18.91 19.86
N LEU A 62 -23.85 -17.85 19.93
CA LEU A 62 -24.09 -16.54 19.38
C LEU A 62 -23.59 -16.40 17.92
N GLU A 63 -23.04 -17.47 17.35
CA GLU A 63 -22.46 -17.51 16.00
C GLU A 63 -21.39 -16.42 15.75
N ILE A 64 -20.68 -16.02 16.79
CA ILE A 64 -19.65 -14.97 16.74
C ILE A 64 -18.52 -15.38 15.81
N ASP A 65 -18.11 -16.65 15.82
CA ASP A 65 -17.05 -17.18 14.94
C ASP A 65 -17.46 -17.15 13.46
N ILE A 66 -18.74 -17.41 13.14
CA ILE A 66 -19.24 -17.32 11.77
C ILE A 66 -19.26 -15.88 11.29
N ALA A 67 -19.75 -14.96 12.13
CA ALA A 67 -19.73 -13.52 11.81
C ALA A 67 -18.32 -12.99 11.63
N LYS A 68 -17.37 -13.44 12.48
CA LYS A 68 -15.94 -13.09 12.38
C LYS A 68 -15.32 -13.62 11.10
N SER A 69 -15.56 -14.88 10.74
CA SER A 69 -15.09 -15.49 9.50
C SER A 69 -15.64 -14.79 8.26
N LYS A 70 -16.93 -14.44 8.27
CA LYS A 70 -17.56 -13.68 7.19
C LYS A 70 -16.94 -12.29 7.04
N LYS A 71 -16.75 -11.56 8.16
CA LYS A 71 -16.07 -10.28 8.16
C LYS A 71 -14.66 -10.39 7.58
N GLN A 72 -13.87 -11.40 7.99
CA GLN A 72 -12.51 -11.62 7.49
C GLN A 72 -12.50 -11.87 5.97
N ALA A 73 -13.41 -12.68 5.45
CA ALA A 73 -13.53 -12.92 4.02
C ALA A 73 -13.87 -11.65 3.24
N GLU A 74 -14.80 -10.84 3.75
CA GLU A 74 -15.16 -9.57 3.14
C GLU A 74 -14.03 -8.55 3.17
N ILE A 75 -13.29 -8.44 4.27
CA ILE A 75 -12.10 -7.58 4.37
C ILE A 75 -11.02 -8.04 3.38
N LYS A 76 -10.81 -9.35 3.22
CA LYS A 76 -9.87 -9.87 2.23
C LYS A 76 -10.25 -9.46 0.81
N THR A 77 -11.49 -9.68 0.40
CA THR A 77 -11.99 -9.26 -0.92
C THR A 77 -11.88 -7.74 -1.13
N PHE A 78 -12.17 -6.97 -0.08
CA PHE A 78 -11.99 -5.52 -0.09
C PHE A 78 -10.55 -5.13 -0.37
N ILE A 79 -9.56 -5.74 0.32
CA ILE A 79 -8.13 -5.48 0.11
C ILE A 79 -7.73 -5.80 -1.33
N GLU A 80 -8.13 -6.95 -1.86
CA GLU A 80 -7.84 -7.37 -3.24
C GLU A 80 -8.39 -6.37 -4.26
N THR A 81 -9.65 -5.96 -4.10
CA THR A 81 -10.29 -4.95 -4.96
C THR A 81 -9.62 -3.59 -4.84
N TYR A 82 -9.28 -3.18 -3.61
CA TYR A 82 -8.56 -1.94 -3.36
C TYR A 82 -7.21 -1.91 -4.07
N GLN A 83 -6.43 -2.98 -3.98
CA GLN A 83 -5.12 -3.11 -4.64
C GLN A 83 -5.25 -3.03 -6.17
N LEU A 84 -6.26 -3.68 -6.73
CA LEU A 84 -6.53 -3.61 -8.16
C LEU A 84 -6.85 -2.17 -8.61
N LEU A 85 -7.75 -1.48 -7.92
CA LEU A 85 -8.09 -0.09 -8.22
C LEU A 85 -6.90 0.85 -7.99
N HIS A 86 -6.06 0.55 -7.00
CA HIS A 86 -4.84 1.31 -6.73
C HIS A 86 -3.82 1.19 -7.86
N SER A 87 -3.60 0.00 -8.38
CA SER A 87 -2.69 -0.23 -9.52
C SER A 87 -3.17 0.45 -10.81
N GLN A 88 -4.49 0.68 -10.93
CA GLN A 88 -5.11 1.37 -12.05
C GLN A 88 -5.20 2.90 -11.89
N GLY A 89 -4.79 3.45 -10.73
CA GLY A 89 -4.91 4.89 -10.44
C GLY A 89 -6.34 5.40 -10.17
N LYS A 90 -7.31 4.50 -10.00
CA LYS A 90 -8.75 4.82 -9.87
C LYS A 90 -9.13 5.31 -8.47
N THR A 91 -8.69 6.52 -8.13
CA THR A 91 -8.85 7.09 -6.78
C THR A 91 -10.32 7.31 -6.40
N ALA A 92 -11.17 7.77 -7.30
CA ALA A 92 -12.59 7.99 -7.01
C ALA A 92 -13.34 6.67 -6.71
N GLU A 93 -13.06 5.61 -7.48
CA GLU A 93 -13.63 4.28 -7.25
C GLU A 93 -13.13 3.69 -5.92
N ARG A 94 -11.84 3.86 -5.60
CA ARG A 94 -11.27 3.47 -4.28
C ARG A 94 -11.96 4.18 -3.13
N LEU A 95 -12.17 5.49 -3.25
CA LEU A 95 -12.86 6.27 -2.22
C LEU A 95 -14.29 5.75 -1.99
N THR A 96 -15.02 5.50 -3.07
CA THR A 96 -16.36 4.92 -3.00
C THR A 96 -16.36 3.56 -2.32
N LEU A 97 -15.41 2.69 -2.67
CA LEU A 97 -15.22 1.37 -2.07
C LEU A 97 -14.91 1.48 -0.56
N CYS A 98 -13.96 2.34 -0.17
CA CYS A 98 -13.58 2.56 1.23
C CYS A 98 -14.75 3.13 2.05
N ARG A 99 -15.52 4.08 1.53
CA ARG A 99 -16.71 4.63 2.19
C ARG A 99 -17.80 3.58 2.41
N GLY A 100 -18.02 2.70 1.44
CA GLY A 100 -18.93 1.56 1.57
C GLY A 100 -18.53 0.62 2.70
N MET A 101 -17.24 0.29 2.77
CA MET A 101 -16.69 -0.58 3.82
C MET A 101 -16.67 0.11 5.18
N GLN A 102 -16.38 1.40 5.26
CA GLN A 102 -16.43 2.17 6.51
C GLN A 102 -17.84 2.19 7.12
N LYS A 103 -18.88 2.33 6.30
CA LYS A 103 -20.28 2.25 6.78
C LYS A 103 -20.58 0.89 7.39
N LYS A 104 -20.05 -0.18 6.81
CA LYS A 104 -20.27 -1.56 7.28
C LYS A 104 -19.39 -1.94 8.47
N TYR A 105 -18.14 -1.49 8.47
CA TYR A 105 -17.13 -1.82 9.48
C TYR A 105 -16.43 -0.54 9.98
N PRO A 106 -17.14 0.33 10.74
CA PRO A 106 -16.66 1.68 11.10
C PRO A 106 -15.45 1.69 12.04
N ASN A 107 -15.15 0.54 12.67
CA ASN A 107 -14.07 0.37 13.64
C ASN A 107 -12.97 -0.58 13.14
N ASP A 108 -13.02 -1.03 11.90
CA ASP A 108 -12.00 -1.91 11.37
C ASP A 108 -10.75 -1.13 10.96
N GLU A 109 -9.62 -1.46 11.57
CA GLU A 109 -8.36 -0.75 11.37
C GLU A 109 -7.89 -0.76 9.92
N THR A 110 -8.08 -1.87 9.21
CA THR A 110 -7.71 -1.99 7.79
C THR A 110 -8.54 -1.06 6.92
N VAL A 111 -9.86 -1.02 7.17
CA VAL A 111 -10.78 -0.15 6.45
C VAL A 111 -10.42 1.33 6.68
N LEU A 112 -10.19 1.71 7.95
CA LEU A 112 -9.83 3.08 8.30
C LEU A 112 -8.49 3.48 7.70
N TYR A 113 -7.51 2.57 7.71
CA TYR A 113 -6.19 2.82 7.14
C TYR A 113 -6.23 3.00 5.62
N LEU A 114 -6.93 2.13 4.90
CA LEU A 114 -7.05 2.24 3.45
C LEU A 114 -7.88 3.44 3.01
N LEU A 115 -8.88 3.84 3.81
CA LEU A 115 -9.59 5.09 3.61
C LEU A 115 -8.66 6.29 3.77
N MET A 116 -7.93 6.37 4.88
CA MET A 116 -6.94 7.43 5.13
C MET A 116 -5.96 7.57 3.96
N GLN A 117 -5.38 6.46 3.50
CA GLN A 117 -4.47 6.46 2.34
C GLN A 117 -5.15 6.97 1.06
N THR A 118 -6.42 6.59 0.85
CA THR A 118 -7.15 7.02 -0.35
C THR A 118 -7.39 8.53 -0.34
N LEU A 119 -7.77 9.10 0.80
CA LEU A 119 -7.96 10.53 0.95
C LEU A 119 -6.66 11.31 0.73
N GLN A 120 -5.54 10.80 1.26
CA GLN A 120 -4.21 11.39 1.06
C GLN A 120 -3.76 11.39 -0.40
N ASN A 121 -4.04 10.30 -1.13
CA ASN A 121 -3.67 10.17 -2.54
C ASN A 121 -4.58 10.99 -3.48
N GLY A 122 -5.73 11.45 -2.98
CA GLY A 122 -6.66 12.30 -3.73
C GLY A 122 -6.36 13.78 -3.53
N SER A 123 -7.00 14.39 -2.55
CA SER A 123 -6.88 15.83 -2.24
C SER A 123 -6.63 16.00 -0.74
N PRO A 124 -5.36 15.89 -0.29
CA PRO A 124 -5.04 15.96 1.13
C PRO A 124 -5.48 17.28 1.78
N GLU A 125 -5.53 18.38 1.02
CA GLU A 125 -6.00 19.66 1.51
C GLU A 125 -7.52 19.65 1.76
N GLU A 126 -8.29 19.04 0.86
CA GLU A 126 -9.75 18.93 0.95
C GLU A 126 -10.18 18.06 2.13
N TYR A 127 -9.46 16.97 2.39
CA TYR A 127 -9.79 15.97 3.41
C TYR A 127 -8.90 16.05 4.64
N PHE A 128 -8.20 17.16 4.86
CA PHE A 128 -7.19 17.31 5.91
C PHE A 128 -7.71 16.89 7.30
N GLU A 129 -8.81 17.44 7.76
CA GLU A 129 -9.36 17.15 9.09
C GLU A 129 -9.71 15.66 9.26
N GLU A 130 -10.29 15.08 8.22
CA GLU A 130 -10.65 13.65 8.25
C GLU A 130 -9.42 12.76 8.25
N ILE A 131 -8.40 13.07 7.43
CA ILE A 131 -7.13 12.34 7.41
C ILE A 131 -6.47 12.39 8.78
N VAL A 132 -6.44 13.55 9.43
CA VAL A 132 -5.87 13.72 10.77
C VAL A 132 -6.65 12.89 11.79
N MET A 133 -7.98 12.99 11.79
CA MET A 133 -8.84 12.21 12.70
C MET A 133 -8.63 10.69 12.55
N LEU A 134 -8.59 10.20 11.31
CA LEU A 134 -8.34 8.78 11.03
C LEU A 134 -6.93 8.36 11.44
N GLY A 135 -5.94 9.18 11.13
CA GLY A 135 -4.55 8.94 11.47
C GLY A 135 -4.32 8.87 12.97
N GLU A 136 -4.79 9.84 13.73
CA GLU A 136 -4.67 9.87 15.18
C GLU A 136 -5.35 8.67 15.83
N ARG A 137 -6.53 8.28 15.34
CA ARG A 137 -7.22 7.07 15.80
C ARG A 137 -6.38 5.80 15.53
N LEU A 138 -5.71 5.72 14.38
CA LEU A 138 -4.87 4.58 14.00
C LEU A 138 -3.53 4.53 14.75
N LEU A 139 -3.11 5.57 15.46
CA LEU A 139 -1.93 5.52 16.34
C LEU A 139 -2.09 4.50 17.48
N THR A 140 -3.33 4.19 17.87
CA THR A 140 -3.66 3.19 18.90
C THR A 140 -4.07 1.84 18.32
N ALA A 141 -3.95 1.64 17.01
CA ALA A 141 -4.29 0.39 16.32
C ALA A 141 -3.50 -0.80 16.89
N GLN A 142 -4.10 -1.98 16.90
CA GLN A 142 -3.42 -3.21 17.33
C GLN A 142 -2.32 -3.59 16.34
N SER A 143 -2.57 -3.40 15.04
CA SER A 143 -1.59 -3.67 13.98
C SER A 143 -0.46 -2.64 13.99
N MET A 144 0.78 -3.10 14.17
CA MET A 144 1.98 -2.27 14.02
C MET A 144 2.05 -1.64 12.61
N ALA A 145 1.68 -2.37 11.58
CA ALA A 145 1.69 -1.87 10.21
C ALA A 145 0.71 -0.69 10.03
N HIS A 146 -0.46 -0.74 10.65
CA HIS A 146 -1.42 0.36 10.61
C HIS A 146 -0.93 1.56 11.42
N ARG A 147 -0.34 1.35 12.61
CA ARG A 147 0.26 2.44 13.41
C ARG A 147 1.37 3.16 12.64
N THR A 148 2.34 2.42 12.12
CA THR A 148 3.46 3.02 11.38
C THR A 148 3.01 3.67 10.08
N GLY A 149 2.01 3.08 9.41
CA GLY A 149 1.39 3.66 8.23
C GLY A 149 0.66 4.96 8.53
N ALA A 150 -0.05 5.03 9.67
CA ALA A 150 -0.73 6.24 10.13
C ALA A 150 0.25 7.36 10.49
N ILE A 151 1.32 7.05 11.22
CA ILE A 151 2.39 8.01 11.54
C ILE A 151 2.96 8.62 10.26
N ARG A 152 3.31 7.77 9.29
CA ARG A 152 3.82 8.23 7.99
C ARG A 152 2.81 9.08 7.25
N GLY A 153 1.54 8.66 7.25
CA GLY A 153 0.47 9.40 6.62
C GLY A 153 0.28 10.78 7.24
N LEU A 154 0.20 10.89 8.57
CA LEU A 154 0.10 12.16 9.27
C LEU A 154 1.29 13.08 8.96
N CYS A 155 2.51 12.54 8.98
CA CYS A 155 3.71 13.29 8.61
C CYS A 155 3.56 13.94 7.22
N PHE A 156 3.20 13.17 6.19
CA PHE A 156 3.03 13.70 4.83
C PHE A 156 1.84 14.66 4.70
N THR A 157 0.75 14.43 5.41
CA THR A 157 -0.41 15.33 5.40
C THR A 157 -0.03 16.70 5.97
N TYR A 158 0.67 16.76 7.10
CA TYR A 158 1.15 18.01 7.66
C TYR A 158 2.22 18.71 6.79
N LEU A 159 3.06 17.92 6.07
CA LEU A 159 3.98 18.49 5.09
C LEU A 159 3.24 19.15 3.92
N ALA A 160 2.19 18.53 3.40
CA ALA A 160 1.35 19.11 2.34
C ALA A 160 0.71 20.44 2.78
N MET A 161 0.35 20.56 4.07
CA MET A 161 -0.19 21.77 4.66
C MET A 161 0.88 22.80 5.08
N GLY A 162 2.17 22.51 4.84
CA GLY A 162 3.29 23.39 5.20
C GLY A 162 3.67 23.36 6.69
N ASP A 163 3.00 22.59 7.53
CA ASP A 163 3.32 22.45 8.97
C ASP A 163 4.45 21.44 9.21
N ARG A 164 5.67 21.87 8.93
CA ARG A 164 6.88 21.05 9.12
C ARG A 164 7.14 20.67 10.57
N GLN A 165 6.69 21.48 11.52
CA GLN A 165 6.91 21.21 12.94
C GLN A 165 6.10 19.98 13.38
N LYS A 166 4.82 19.93 13.04
CA LYS A 166 3.99 18.76 13.32
C LYS A 166 4.41 17.54 12.50
N ALA A 167 4.75 17.71 11.23
CA ALA A 167 5.28 16.63 10.41
C ALA A 167 6.50 15.96 11.05
N LYS A 168 7.45 16.77 11.56
CA LYS A 168 8.63 16.28 12.28
C LYS A 168 8.24 15.52 13.56
N ALA A 169 7.29 16.04 14.34
CA ALA A 169 6.84 15.36 15.55
C ALA A 169 6.31 13.95 15.27
N TYR A 170 5.55 13.76 14.16
CA TYR A 170 5.14 12.41 13.74
C TYR A 170 6.31 11.56 13.22
N ALA A 171 7.22 12.14 12.46
CA ALA A 171 8.40 11.40 11.99
C ALA A 171 9.24 10.85 13.15
N ASP A 172 9.38 11.62 14.24
CA ASP A 172 10.11 11.22 15.45
C ASP A 172 9.44 10.05 16.21
N MET A 173 8.17 9.76 15.92
CA MET A 173 7.43 8.60 16.49
C MET A 173 7.70 7.27 15.76
N MET A 174 8.40 7.28 14.59
CA MET A 174 8.63 6.06 13.82
C MET A 174 9.57 5.09 14.54
N PRO A 175 9.18 3.81 14.68
CA PRO A 175 10.08 2.79 15.22
C PRO A 175 11.23 2.51 14.25
N THR A 176 12.47 2.49 14.76
CA THR A 176 13.68 2.35 13.94
C THR A 176 14.10 0.90 13.68
N ASN A 177 13.47 -0.11 14.26
CA ASN A 177 14.02 -1.46 14.38
C ASN A 177 13.35 -2.47 13.43
N GLN A 178 13.61 -2.37 12.11
CA GLN A 178 13.20 -3.42 11.16
C GLN A 178 14.26 -4.54 10.98
N ASP A 179 15.49 -4.35 11.49
CA ASP A 179 16.60 -5.29 11.31
C ASP A 179 16.57 -6.49 12.30
N LEU A 180 15.65 -6.53 13.27
CA LEU A 180 15.52 -7.63 14.22
C LEU A 180 15.22 -8.99 13.56
N TYR A 181 14.52 -8.97 12.43
CA TYR A 181 14.21 -10.20 11.69
C TYR A 181 15.45 -10.92 11.13
N LEU A 182 16.53 -10.19 10.84
CA LEU A 182 17.82 -10.78 10.43
C LEU A 182 18.44 -11.65 11.52
N HIS A 183 18.00 -11.52 12.76
CA HIS A 183 18.53 -12.25 13.92
C HIS A 183 17.61 -13.35 14.45
N VAL A 184 16.34 -13.37 14.03
CA VAL A 184 15.34 -14.31 14.56
C VAL A 184 14.79 -15.29 13.52
N LEU A 185 14.93 -14.99 12.22
CA LEU A 185 14.52 -15.88 11.15
C LEU A 185 15.69 -16.77 10.71
N GLU A 186 15.39 -17.98 10.24
CA GLU A 186 16.38 -18.96 9.77
C GLU A 186 15.90 -19.64 8.48
N GLY A 187 16.83 -20.28 7.75
CA GLY A 187 16.53 -21.07 6.58
C GLY A 187 15.79 -20.33 5.47
N ASP A 188 14.74 -20.95 4.93
CA ASP A 188 13.96 -20.40 3.81
C ASP A 188 13.22 -19.11 4.19
N GLU A 189 12.73 -19.00 5.44
CA GLU A 189 12.06 -17.79 5.91
C GLU A 189 13.00 -16.59 5.95
N LEU A 190 14.25 -16.78 6.41
CA LEU A 190 15.27 -15.75 6.37
C LEU A 190 15.62 -15.35 4.93
N ALA A 191 15.80 -16.34 4.06
CA ALA A 191 16.13 -16.10 2.65
C ALA A 191 15.01 -15.31 1.94
N GLU A 192 13.75 -15.65 2.18
CA GLU A 192 12.59 -14.93 1.66
C GLU A 192 12.51 -13.50 2.23
N HIS A 193 12.68 -13.36 3.54
CA HIS A 193 12.73 -12.04 4.18
C HIS A 193 13.83 -11.16 3.59
N CYS A 194 15.05 -11.67 3.43
CA CYS A 194 16.16 -10.94 2.83
C CYS A 194 15.86 -10.53 1.38
N ARG A 195 15.32 -11.43 0.54
CA ARG A 195 14.92 -11.09 -0.83
C ARG A 195 13.88 -9.96 -0.84
N ASN A 196 12.82 -10.11 -0.04
CA ASN A 196 11.72 -9.14 0.04
C ASN A 196 12.13 -7.81 0.67
N TYR A 197 13.19 -7.76 1.47
CA TYR A 197 13.68 -6.54 2.08
C TYR A 197 14.77 -5.86 1.25
N PHE A 198 15.57 -6.61 0.51
CA PHE A 198 16.68 -6.08 -0.29
C PHE A 198 16.21 -5.00 -1.28
N TRP A 199 15.11 -5.23 -1.98
CA TRP A 199 14.58 -4.22 -2.90
C TRP A 199 14.15 -2.93 -2.18
N LYS A 200 13.60 -3.03 -0.96
CA LYS A 200 13.21 -1.87 -0.16
C LYS A 200 14.43 -1.06 0.26
N VAL A 201 15.53 -1.73 0.55
CA VAL A 201 16.81 -1.08 0.85
C VAL A 201 17.37 -0.37 -0.38
N CYS A 202 17.36 -1.01 -1.53
CA CYS A 202 17.79 -0.41 -2.79
C CYS A 202 16.93 0.81 -3.17
N ASP A 203 15.61 0.71 -3.02
CA ASP A 203 14.70 1.82 -3.28
C ASP A 203 14.92 3.00 -2.32
N ARG A 204 15.13 2.71 -1.02
CA ARG A 204 15.49 3.73 -0.04
C ARG A 204 16.82 4.39 -0.35
N MET A 205 17.85 3.61 -0.63
CA MET A 205 19.16 4.12 -1.00
C MET A 205 19.05 5.06 -2.20
N TYR A 206 18.33 4.64 -3.25
CA TYR A 206 18.03 5.49 -4.40
C TYR A 206 17.38 6.80 -3.97
N LEU A 207 16.33 6.77 -3.16
CA LEU A 207 15.61 7.97 -2.72
C LEU A 207 16.54 8.92 -1.93
N TYR A 208 17.28 8.42 -0.95
CA TYR A 208 18.19 9.27 -0.16
C TYR A 208 19.27 9.91 -1.02
N MET A 209 19.87 9.16 -1.95
CA MET A 209 20.86 9.69 -2.85
C MET A 209 20.27 10.73 -3.80
N GLN A 210 19.09 10.46 -4.36
CA GLN A 210 18.39 11.39 -5.25
C GLN A 210 18.09 12.72 -4.53
N TYR A 211 17.46 12.67 -3.36
CA TYR A 211 17.16 13.88 -2.59
C TYR A 211 18.43 14.63 -2.14
N HIS A 212 19.51 13.93 -1.81
CA HIS A 212 20.78 14.53 -1.46
C HIS A 212 21.38 15.29 -2.65
N LEU A 213 21.36 14.70 -3.84
CA LEU A 213 21.84 15.32 -5.07
C LEU A 213 21.00 16.52 -5.52
N ASP A 214 19.69 16.50 -5.23
CA ASP A 214 18.76 17.59 -5.57
C ASP A 214 18.75 18.72 -4.52
N CYS A 215 19.38 18.52 -3.37
CA CYS A 215 19.43 19.53 -2.31
C CYS A 215 20.51 20.57 -2.60
N ASP A 216 20.10 21.85 -2.74
CA ASP A 216 21.05 22.95 -2.98
C ASP A 216 22.11 23.09 -1.87
N ALA A 217 21.74 22.77 -0.62
CA ALA A 217 22.67 22.78 0.51
C ALA A 217 23.79 21.74 0.41
N SER A 218 23.66 20.75 -0.47
CA SER A 218 24.72 19.74 -0.72
C SER A 218 25.90 20.28 -1.52
N GLY A 219 25.76 21.43 -2.15
CA GLY A 219 26.85 22.18 -2.81
C GLY A 219 27.37 21.54 -4.10
N TYR A 220 26.71 20.52 -4.64
CA TYR A 220 27.12 19.88 -5.91
C TYR A 220 26.98 20.83 -7.10
N THR A 221 28.04 20.93 -7.89
CA THR A 221 27.95 21.50 -9.25
C THR A 221 27.10 20.60 -10.16
N PRO A 222 26.56 21.11 -11.27
CA PRO A 222 25.84 20.27 -12.24
C PRO A 222 26.68 19.10 -12.76
N THR A 223 27.98 19.28 -12.97
CA THR A 223 28.91 18.22 -13.40
C THR A 223 29.03 17.12 -12.34
N GLU A 224 29.27 17.48 -11.08
CA GLU A 224 29.38 16.52 -9.98
C GLU A 224 28.06 15.78 -9.75
N ARG A 225 26.91 16.47 -9.87
CA ARG A 225 25.59 15.82 -9.82
C ARG A 225 25.40 14.81 -10.92
N HIS A 226 25.79 15.16 -12.15
CA HIS A 226 25.74 14.26 -13.29
C HIS A 226 26.58 12.99 -13.03
N GLU A 227 27.83 13.15 -12.62
CA GLU A 227 28.72 12.02 -12.30
C GLU A 227 28.14 11.12 -11.19
N ALA A 228 27.66 11.71 -10.11
CA ALA A 228 27.05 10.95 -9.01
C ALA A 228 25.77 10.22 -9.44
N ARG A 229 24.92 10.84 -10.27
CA ARG A 229 23.74 10.16 -10.84
C ARG A 229 24.11 9.06 -11.80
N LYS A 230 25.19 9.24 -12.57
CA LYS A 230 25.70 8.18 -13.43
C LYS A 230 26.17 6.99 -12.62
N MET A 231 26.89 7.21 -11.52
CA MET A 231 27.29 6.14 -10.58
C MET A 231 26.05 5.43 -10.00
N LEU A 232 25.00 6.17 -9.64
CA LEU A 232 23.75 5.61 -9.13
C LEU A 232 23.04 4.74 -10.19
N TYR A 233 23.03 5.19 -11.45
CA TYR A 233 22.53 4.43 -12.59
C TYR A 233 23.30 3.12 -12.78
N ASP A 234 24.64 3.21 -12.80
CA ASP A 234 25.52 2.07 -13.02
C ASP A 234 25.41 1.04 -11.88
N MET A 235 25.16 1.48 -10.66
CA MET A 235 24.91 0.59 -9.53
C MET A 235 23.69 -0.31 -9.75
N PHE A 236 22.59 0.22 -10.31
CA PHE A 236 21.45 -0.62 -10.71
C PHE A 236 21.87 -1.65 -11.76
N GLY A 237 22.71 -1.28 -12.73
CA GLY A 237 23.28 -2.21 -13.69
C GLY A 237 24.15 -3.30 -13.06
N MET A 238 24.83 -3.02 -11.95
CA MET A 238 25.57 -4.06 -11.21
C MET A 238 24.66 -5.00 -10.42
N ILE A 239 23.57 -4.50 -9.86
CA ILE A 239 22.58 -5.31 -9.13
C ILE A 239 21.80 -6.21 -10.10
N PHE A 240 21.34 -5.63 -11.21
CA PHE A 240 20.56 -6.29 -12.27
C PHE A 240 21.43 -6.50 -13.51
N HIS A 241 22.51 -7.27 -13.37
CA HIS A 241 23.57 -7.39 -14.38
C HIS A 241 23.15 -8.06 -15.69
N ASP A 242 22.01 -8.72 -15.73
CA ASP A 242 21.39 -9.30 -16.91
C ASP A 242 20.38 -8.38 -17.61
N GLY A 243 20.18 -7.18 -17.04
CA GLY A 243 19.27 -6.17 -17.59
C GLY A 243 17.79 -6.37 -17.23
N ASP A 244 17.48 -7.29 -16.34
CA ASP A 244 16.12 -7.59 -15.88
C ASP A 244 15.64 -6.62 -14.78
N PHE A 245 15.62 -5.35 -15.04
CA PHE A 245 15.32 -4.29 -14.05
C PHE A 245 13.87 -4.33 -13.50
N GLY A 246 12.93 -5.02 -14.15
CA GLY A 246 11.55 -5.08 -13.70
C GLY A 246 10.94 -3.68 -13.48
N PHE A 247 10.30 -3.45 -12.35
CA PHE A 247 9.70 -2.12 -12.06
C PHE A 247 10.74 -1.02 -11.80
N TRP A 248 12.04 -1.33 -11.58
CA TRP A 248 13.09 -0.32 -11.43
C TRP A 248 13.42 0.43 -12.72
N HIS A 249 12.87 0.01 -13.87
CA HIS A 249 12.86 0.86 -15.05
C HIS A 249 12.27 2.26 -14.77
N ASP A 250 11.33 2.39 -13.83
CA ASP A 250 10.84 3.68 -13.32
C ASP A 250 11.97 4.54 -12.73
N ARG A 251 12.80 3.94 -11.87
CA ARG A 251 13.93 4.64 -11.24
C ARG A 251 15.01 5.03 -12.25
N LEU A 252 15.30 4.13 -13.17
CA LEU A 252 16.28 4.35 -14.23
C LEU A 252 15.81 5.44 -15.21
N ALA A 253 14.53 5.46 -15.57
CA ALA A 253 13.94 6.53 -16.36
C ALA A 253 14.09 7.88 -15.63
N ARG A 254 13.83 7.92 -14.34
CA ARG A 254 13.96 9.13 -13.53
C ARG A 254 15.40 9.61 -13.41
N ILE A 255 16.36 8.71 -13.19
CA ILE A 255 17.78 9.06 -13.17
C ILE A 255 18.20 9.62 -14.53
N SER A 256 17.82 8.97 -15.64
CA SER A 256 18.13 9.43 -17.01
C SER A 256 17.56 10.82 -17.30
N PHE A 257 16.35 11.13 -16.84
CA PHE A 257 15.78 12.47 -16.95
C PHE A 257 16.63 13.54 -16.21
N PHE A 258 17.04 13.27 -15.00
CA PHE A 258 17.85 14.21 -14.23
C PHE A 258 19.30 14.32 -14.75
N LEU A 259 19.85 13.23 -15.30
CA LEU A 259 21.12 13.27 -16.04
C LEU A 259 21.01 14.23 -17.22
N ALA A 260 19.96 14.14 -18.02
CA ALA A 260 19.71 15.06 -19.12
C ALA A 260 19.60 16.52 -18.67
N CYS A 261 18.91 16.77 -17.55
CA CYS A 261 18.83 18.12 -16.98
C CYS A 261 20.21 18.66 -16.56
N ASP A 262 21.06 17.83 -15.96
CA ASP A 262 22.41 18.26 -15.59
C ASP A 262 23.30 18.46 -16.81
N SER A 263 23.22 17.60 -17.82
CA SER A 263 23.89 17.78 -19.12
C SER A 263 23.49 19.07 -19.83
N MET A 264 22.18 19.42 -19.81
CA MET A 264 21.71 20.71 -20.33
C MET A 264 22.32 21.90 -19.62
N ARG A 265 22.42 21.84 -18.27
CA ARG A 265 23.01 22.93 -17.45
C ARG A 265 24.48 23.20 -17.75
N VAL A 266 25.21 22.18 -18.20
CA VAL A 266 26.64 22.32 -18.57
C VAL A 266 26.87 22.49 -20.07
N GLY A 267 25.79 22.56 -20.87
CA GLY A 267 25.87 22.77 -22.33
C GLY A 267 26.18 21.53 -23.16
N GLU A 268 26.11 20.33 -22.55
CA GLU A 268 26.37 19.05 -23.21
C GLU A 268 25.10 18.52 -23.89
N TYR A 269 24.61 19.25 -24.91
CA TYR A 269 23.29 19.04 -25.49
C TYR A 269 23.10 17.67 -26.16
N ASP A 270 24.12 17.16 -26.86
CA ASP A 270 24.03 15.83 -27.49
C ASP A 270 23.95 14.72 -26.45
N ARG A 271 24.69 14.86 -25.35
CA ARG A 271 24.61 13.93 -24.22
C ARG A 271 23.23 13.96 -23.57
N ALA A 272 22.67 15.17 -23.34
CA ALA A 272 21.33 15.32 -22.80
C ALA A 272 20.26 14.62 -23.65
N LEU A 273 20.38 14.73 -25.00
CA LEU A 273 19.47 14.04 -25.91
C LEU A 273 19.60 12.51 -25.82
N CYS A 274 20.81 11.98 -25.71
CA CYS A 274 21.03 10.54 -25.50
C CYS A 274 20.40 10.06 -24.18
N GLU A 275 20.53 10.83 -23.10
CA GLU A 275 19.97 10.52 -21.80
C GLU A 275 18.43 10.57 -21.79
N LEU A 276 17.81 11.49 -22.53
CA LEU A 276 16.37 11.50 -22.75
C LEU A 276 15.90 10.29 -23.58
N GLU A 277 16.65 9.89 -24.61
CA GLU A 277 16.35 8.69 -25.39
C GLU A 277 16.47 7.42 -24.53
N GLN A 278 17.46 7.37 -23.63
CA GLN A 278 17.59 6.30 -22.65
C GLN A 278 16.41 6.26 -21.68
N MET A 279 15.95 7.41 -21.21
CA MET A 279 14.72 7.52 -20.41
C MET A 279 13.52 6.91 -21.13
N ILE A 280 13.33 7.24 -22.42
CA ILE A 280 12.24 6.67 -23.25
C ILE A 280 12.34 5.15 -23.31
N SER A 281 13.54 4.59 -23.52
CA SER A 281 13.72 3.13 -23.57
C SER A 281 13.25 2.45 -22.29
N HIS A 282 13.50 3.05 -21.12
CA HIS A 282 13.01 2.52 -19.84
C HIS A 282 11.49 2.65 -19.71
N LEU A 283 10.89 3.74 -20.18
CA LEU A 283 9.44 3.95 -20.14
C LEU A 283 8.69 2.97 -21.05
N GLU A 284 9.23 2.68 -22.26
CA GLU A 284 8.68 1.72 -23.22
C GLU A 284 8.65 0.31 -22.61
N VAL A 285 9.74 -0.11 -21.94
CA VAL A 285 9.77 -1.41 -21.23
C VAL A 285 8.75 -1.43 -20.08
N LEU A 286 8.69 -0.37 -19.30
CA LEU A 286 7.81 -0.27 -18.14
C LEU A 286 6.32 -0.32 -18.52
N GLN A 287 5.94 0.22 -19.69
CA GLN A 287 4.56 0.20 -20.20
C GLN A 287 4.06 -1.22 -20.43
N SER A 288 4.92 -2.11 -20.92
CA SER A 288 4.60 -3.53 -21.17
C SER A 288 4.87 -4.45 -19.97
N PHE A 289 5.45 -3.92 -18.88
CA PHE A 289 5.83 -4.70 -17.72
C PHE A 289 4.59 -5.18 -16.94
N THR A 290 4.53 -6.47 -16.66
CA THR A 290 3.47 -7.10 -15.84
C THR A 290 4.03 -7.73 -14.58
N SER A 291 4.97 -8.66 -14.73
CA SER A 291 5.66 -9.33 -13.63
C SER A 291 6.98 -9.90 -14.12
N LEU A 292 7.92 -10.06 -13.21
CA LEU A 292 9.23 -10.64 -13.47
C LEU A 292 9.74 -11.38 -12.24
N THR A 293 10.29 -12.58 -12.43
CA THR A 293 11.15 -13.25 -11.45
C THR A 293 12.58 -12.98 -11.84
N HIS A 294 13.32 -12.25 -11.02
CA HIS A 294 14.69 -11.83 -11.31
C HIS A 294 15.67 -12.99 -11.35
N THR A 295 16.59 -12.96 -12.32
CA THR A 295 17.64 -13.97 -12.55
C THR A 295 19.03 -13.48 -12.15
N SER A 296 19.22 -12.17 -12.03
CA SER A 296 20.46 -11.54 -11.59
C SER A 296 20.92 -12.05 -10.22
N LEU A 297 22.23 -12.30 -10.04
CA LEU A 297 22.77 -13.05 -8.90
C LEU A 297 22.36 -12.50 -7.54
N LEU A 298 22.39 -11.18 -7.35
CA LEU A 298 22.07 -10.54 -6.08
C LEU A 298 20.57 -10.54 -5.75
N VAL A 299 19.72 -10.69 -6.74
CA VAL A 299 18.26 -10.60 -6.62
C VAL A 299 17.57 -11.87 -7.15
N ARG A 300 18.30 -12.97 -7.32
CA ARG A 300 17.77 -14.21 -7.88
C ARG A 300 16.56 -14.71 -7.10
N GLY A 301 15.44 -14.92 -7.82
CA GLY A 301 14.19 -15.37 -7.24
C GLY A 301 13.37 -14.26 -6.59
N LEU A 302 13.81 -12.99 -6.66
CA LEU A 302 12.97 -11.87 -6.29
C LEU A 302 11.86 -11.71 -7.33
N GLU A 303 10.62 -11.73 -6.87
CA GLU A 303 9.46 -11.49 -7.73
C GLU A 303 9.04 -10.02 -7.64
N THR A 304 8.89 -9.40 -8.80
CA THR A 304 8.37 -8.05 -8.93
C THR A 304 7.13 -8.05 -9.81
N HIS A 305 6.15 -7.25 -9.44
CA HIS A 305 4.85 -7.21 -10.13
C HIS A 305 4.40 -5.78 -10.31
N GLN A 306 3.69 -5.49 -11.42
CA GLN A 306 3.13 -4.16 -11.70
C GLN A 306 2.28 -3.62 -10.54
N ALA A 307 1.59 -4.49 -9.80
CA ALA A 307 0.80 -4.11 -8.62
C ALA A 307 1.63 -3.46 -7.49
N TYR A 308 2.97 -3.63 -7.49
CA TYR A 308 3.86 -2.95 -6.54
C TYR A 308 4.16 -1.50 -6.92
N MET A 309 3.81 -1.10 -8.15
CA MET A 309 3.92 0.27 -8.60
C MET A 309 2.75 1.08 -8.05
N SER A 310 3.07 2.02 -7.17
CA SER A 310 2.07 2.96 -6.67
C SER A 310 1.82 4.04 -7.73
N ARG A 311 0.60 4.10 -8.24
CA ARG A 311 0.14 5.23 -9.05
C ARG A 311 -0.83 6.08 -8.21
N SER A 312 -0.46 7.33 -7.98
CA SER A 312 -1.31 8.29 -7.26
C SER A 312 -2.29 9.03 -8.19
N HIS A 313 -2.00 9.04 -9.50
CA HIS A 313 -2.79 9.73 -10.51
C HIS A 313 -3.04 8.81 -11.71
N GLU A 314 -4.08 9.13 -12.49
CA GLU A 314 -4.39 8.45 -13.77
C GLU A 314 -3.33 8.73 -14.86
N GLU A 315 -2.54 9.80 -14.67
CA GLU A 315 -1.45 10.20 -15.55
C GLU A 315 -0.37 9.10 -15.62
N THR A 316 0.04 8.73 -16.82
CA THR A 316 1.17 7.80 -16.99
C THR A 316 2.47 8.47 -16.57
N LEU A 317 3.49 7.66 -16.27
CA LEU A 317 4.81 8.18 -15.90
C LEU A 317 5.41 9.02 -17.07
N ALA A 318 5.21 8.57 -18.31
CA ALA A 318 5.65 9.30 -19.50
C ALA A 318 4.97 10.67 -19.62
N GLN A 319 3.65 10.73 -19.37
CA GLN A 319 2.89 12.00 -19.35
C GLN A 319 3.40 12.94 -18.26
N SER A 320 3.74 12.42 -17.08
CA SER A 320 4.34 13.20 -16.01
C SER A 320 5.68 13.81 -16.44
N TYR A 321 6.56 13.04 -17.08
CA TYR A 321 7.83 13.57 -17.61
C TYR A 321 7.63 14.55 -18.74
N LEU A 322 6.66 14.33 -19.62
CA LEU A 322 6.32 15.31 -20.68
C LEU A 322 5.89 16.64 -20.07
N ARG A 323 5.09 16.61 -19.02
CA ARG A 323 4.70 17.81 -18.26
C ARG A 323 5.91 18.49 -17.63
N TYR A 324 6.83 17.73 -17.01
CA TYR A 324 8.08 18.29 -16.47
C TYR A 324 8.94 18.95 -17.56
N LEU A 325 9.12 18.32 -18.72
CA LEU A 325 9.85 18.91 -19.84
C LEU A 325 9.20 20.22 -20.34
N ASN A 326 7.86 20.23 -20.42
CA ASN A 326 7.13 21.42 -20.83
C ASN A 326 7.22 22.57 -19.81
N ASN A 327 7.44 22.25 -18.52
CA ASN A 327 7.64 23.25 -17.47
C ASN A 327 9.10 23.76 -17.40
N GLN A 328 10.06 23.04 -17.99
CA GLN A 328 11.49 23.40 -18.02
C GLN A 328 11.89 24.05 -19.35
N THR A 329 11.04 24.93 -19.89
CA THR A 329 11.22 25.54 -21.23
C THR A 329 12.53 26.30 -21.37
N GLU A 330 12.96 27.03 -20.34
CA GLU A 330 14.22 27.77 -20.36
C GLU A 330 15.43 26.83 -20.42
N LEU A 331 15.42 25.75 -19.64
CA LEU A 331 16.51 24.78 -19.62
C LEU A 331 16.68 24.06 -20.96
N PHE A 332 15.58 23.67 -21.59
CA PHE A 332 15.60 22.93 -22.85
C PHE A 332 15.47 23.81 -24.10
N ALA A 333 15.47 25.16 -23.96
CA ALA A 333 15.42 26.10 -25.08
C ALA A 333 16.50 25.84 -26.15
N PRO A 334 17.77 25.51 -25.79
CA PRO A 334 18.81 25.25 -26.80
C PRO A 334 18.54 24.06 -27.72
N VAL A 335 17.68 23.15 -27.33
CA VAL A 335 17.34 21.93 -28.11
C VAL A 335 15.87 21.89 -28.53
N ALA A 336 15.11 22.98 -28.33
CA ALA A 336 13.66 23.01 -28.56
C ALA A 336 13.25 22.60 -29.99
N ASP A 337 14.02 23.00 -30.99
CA ASP A 337 13.77 22.69 -32.40
C ASP A 337 14.56 21.45 -32.90
N ASN A 338 15.29 20.78 -32.02
CA ASN A 338 16.06 19.60 -32.38
C ASN A 338 15.13 18.41 -32.66
N LYS A 339 15.30 17.75 -33.81
CA LYS A 339 14.47 16.63 -34.24
C LYS A 339 14.45 15.47 -33.24
N ARG A 340 15.59 15.19 -32.57
CA ARG A 340 15.67 14.15 -31.53
C ARG A 340 14.82 14.52 -30.31
N PHE A 341 14.89 15.79 -29.86
CA PHE A 341 14.10 16.29 -28.75
C PHE A 341 12.59 16.23 -29.04
N LEU A 342 12.19 16.66 -30.23
CA LEU A 342 10.79 16.58 -30.68
C LEU A 342 10.31 15.12 -30.72
N SER A 343 11.13 14.20 -31.25
CA SER A 343 10.82 12.77 -31.27
C SER A 343 10.66 12.18 -29.84
N VAL A 344 11.48 12.62 -28.89
CA VAL A 344 11.35 12.22 -27.48
C VAL A 344 9.99 12.68 -26.91
N LYS A 345 9.58 13.93 -27.16
CA LYS A 345 8.28 14.45 -26.71
C LYS A 345 7.10 13.70 -27.35
N ASP A 346 7.18 13.42 -28.65
CA ASP A 346 6.14 12.68 -29.37
C ASP A 346 5.99 11.26 -28.81
N LYS A 347 7.09 10.57 -28.54
CA LYS A 347 7.09 9.26 -27.90
C LYS A 347 6.48 9.29 -26.51
N MET A 348 6.83 10.28 -25.66
CA MET A 348 6.21 10.44 -24.33
C MET A 348 4.70 10.66 -24.41
N ALA A 349 4.23 11.35 -25.44
CA ALA A 349 2.81 11.58 -25.64
C ALA A 349 2.07 10.31 -26.10
N SER A 350 2.78 9.34 -26.71
CA SER A 350 2.22 8.09 -27.22
C SER A 350 2.30 6.92 -26.21
N ILE A 351 3.15 7.01 -25.19
CA ILE A 351 3.29 6.06 -24.07
C ILE A 351 2.30 6.42 -22.94
#